data_f1ad0ef2ed87705ca124a9ca0905b954
#
_entry.id   f1ad0ef2ed87705ca124a9ca0905b954
#
_cell.length_a   1.000
_cell.length_b   1.000
_cell.length_c   1.000
_cell.angle_alpha   90.00
_cell.angle_beta   90.00
_cell.angle_gamma   90.00
#
_symmetry.space_group_name_H-M   'P 1'
#
loop_
_entity.id
_entity.type
_entity.pdbx_description
1 polymer ?
#
loop_
_entity_poly.entity_id
_entity_poly.type
_entity_poly.pdbx_seq_one_letter_code
_entity_poly.pdbx_strand_id
1 'polypeptide(L)'
;MQWMGVIVLLALPAAFVLKGNSAHLAAAAGGARLSAREAVAQALANPSYRLLSLGFFVCGFHVAFLATHLPGVVAACGLSAEIGAWSLAMIGLFNIVGSLAMGWAVSRWRMKSLLSLVYAARGIAVLVFLLAPKTPVVMLVFAAVLGVTFLSTVPPTAGLVAKFFGPANMAMLFGIVMLAHQLGGFLGAWLGGRVFEATGSYDWVWYIDIVLAAGAALVNLPIREQAPRARAVAAA
;
A
#
# COMPACT_ATOMS: atom_id res chain seq x y z
N MET A 1 11.16 -10.11 -21.94
CA MET A 1 10.53 -8.88 -22.41
C MET A 1 9.37 -9.15 -23.36
N GLN A 2 9.49 -10.01 -24.37
CA GLN A 2 8.41 -10.27 -25.37
C GLN A 2 7.10 -10.79 -24.76
N TRP A 3 7.16 -11.71 -23.78
CA TRP A 3 5.98 -12.26 -23.11
C TRP A 3 5.18 -11.22 -22.30
N MET A 4 5.81 -10.18 -21.76
CA MET A 4 5.10 -9.09 -21.07
C MET A 4 4.27 -8.27 -22.06
N GLY A 5 4.77 -8.04 -23.28
CA GLY A 5 4.00 -7.39 -24.34
C GLY A 5 2.76 -8.19 -24.74
N VAL A 6 2.87 -9.51 -24.84
CA VAL A 6 1.74 -10.39 -25.15
C VAL A 6 0.66 -10.34 -24.06
N ILE A 7 1.06 -10.37 -22.78
CA ILE A 7 0.11 -10.28 -21.64
C ILE A 7 -0.63 -8.93 -21.66
N VAL A 8 0.08 -7.83 -21.93
CA VAL A 8 -0.55 -6.50 -22.03
C VAL A 8 -1.51 -6.42 -23.23
N LEU A 9 -1.15 -7.01 -24.36
CA LEU A 9 -2.04 -7.09 -25.54
C LEU A 9 -3.29 -7.93 -25.26
N LEU A 10 -3.18 -9.02 -24.50
CA LEU A 10 -4.33 -9.83 -24.06
C LEU A 10 -5.26 -9.09 -23.07
N ALA A 11 -4.76 -8.08 -22.37
CA ALA A 11 -5.57 -7.24 -21.49
C ALA A 11 -6.38 -6.15 -22.26
N LEU A 12 -5.99 -5.80 -23.49
CA LEU A 12 -6.69 -4.80 -24.30
C LEU A 12 -8.19 -5.13 -24.54
N PRO A 13 -8.60 -6.36 -24.92
CA PRO A 13 -10.01 -6.70 -25.07
C PRO A 13 -10.82 -6.50 -23.79
N ALA A 14 -10.23 -6.82 -22.62
CA ALA A 14 -10.86 -6.58 -21.34
C ALA A 14 -11.11 -5.10 -21.07
N ALA A 15 -10.22 -4.21 -21.52
CA ALA A 15 -10.40 -2.76 -21.40
C ALA A 15 -11.59 -2.25 -22.25
N PHE A 16 -11.87 -2.86 -23.40
CA PHE A 16 -13.05 -2.54 -24.22
C PHE A 16 -14.36 -3.03 -23.57
N VAL A 17 -14.36 -4.20 -22.94
CA VAL A 17 -15.52 -4.74 -22.20
C VAL A 17 -15.78 -3.90 -20.94
N LEU A 18 -14.72 -3.43 -20.27
CA LEU A 18 -14.79 -2.55 -19.09
C LEU A 18 -15.09 -1.08 -19.44
N LYS A 19 -15.24 -0.73 -20.74
CA LYS A 19 -15.71 0.57 -21.19
C LYS A 19 -17.20 0.75 -20.86
N GLY A 20 -17.54 0.43 -19.62
CA GLY A 20 -18.85 0.61 -19.04
C GLY A 20 -19.14 2.10 -18.80
N ASN A 21 -20.39 2.44 -18.78
CA ASN A 21 -21.06 3.71 -18.57
C ASN A 21 -20.50 4.54 -17.37
N SER A 22 -19.21 4.90 -17.42
CA SER A 22 -18.58 5.74 -16.39
C SER A 22 -19.28 7.10 -16.24
N ALA A 23 -19.91 7.60 -17.33
CA ALA A 23 -20.73 8.80 -17.29
C ALA A 23 -22.02 8.62 -16.47
N HIS A 24 -22.66 7.44 -16.55
CA HIS A 24 -23.86 7.13 -15.75
C HIS A 24 -23.52 6.88 -14.28
N LEU A 25 -22.39 6.25 -13.97
CA LEU A 25 -21.93 6.07 -12.59
C LEU A 25 -21.52 7.40 -11.95
N ALA A 26 -20.90 8.30 -12.72
CA ALA A 26 -20.57 9.66 -12.25
C ALA A 26 -21.84 10.52 -12.03
N ALA A 27 -22.87 10.38 -12.87
CA ALA A 27 -24.14 11.08 -12.69
C ALA A 27 -24.98 10.52 -11.53
N ALA A 28 -24.95 9.20 -11.33
CA ALA A 28 -25.64 8.54 -10.21
C ALA A 28 -24.96 8.80 -8.85
N ALA A 29 -23.69 9.19 -8.85
CA ALA A 29 -22.92 9.50 -7.63
C ALA A 29 -23.21 10.89 -7.02
N GLY A 30 -24.26 11.59 -7.41
CA GLY A 30 -24.99 12.71 -6.79
C GLY A 30 -24.26 13.72 -5.89
N GLY A 31 -22.93 13.78 -5.90
CA GLY A 31 -22.14 14.71 -5.10
C GLY A 31 -21.65 15.89 -5.94
N ALA A 32 -21.77 17.10 -5.43
CA ALA A 32 -21.19 18.28 -6.06
C ALA A 32 -19.68 18.06 -6.26
N ARG A 33 -19.24 18.11 -7.51
CA ARG A 33 -17.83 18.00 -7.87
C ARG A 33 -17.15 19.30 -7.45
N LEU A 34 -16.33 19.23 -6.40
CA LEU A 34 -15.51 20.36 -5.99
C LEU A 34 -14.49 20.70 -7.06
N SER A 35 -14.08 21.95 -7.15
CA SER A 35 -12.89 22.29 -7.92
C SER A 35 -11.68 21.55 -7.37
N ALA A 36 -10.69 21.24 -8.19
CA ALA A 36 -9.49 20.51 -7.78
C ALA A 36 -8.80 21.19 -6.58
N ARG A 37 -8.72 22.52 -6.60
CA ARG A 37 -8.11 23.33 -5.52
C ARG A 37 -8.87 23.20 -4.20
N GLU A 38 -10.19 23.28 -4.24
CA GLU A 38 -11.05 23.14 -3.07
C GLU A 38 -10.98 21.74 -2.48
N ALA A 39 -11.04 20.69 -3.33
CA ALA A 39 -10.95 19.32 -2.88
C ALA A 39 -9.60 19.03 -2.21
N VAL A 40 -8.49 19.50 -2.78
CA VAL A 40 -7.15 19.37 -2.19
C VAL A 40 -7.05 20.13 -0.87
N ALA A 41 -7.54 21.38 -0.81
CA ALA A 41 -7.52 22.16 0.42
C ALA A 41 -8.32 21.49 1.54
N GLN A 42 -9.52 20.98 1.23
CA GLN A 42 -10.33 20.21 2.20
C GLN A 42 -9.65 18.91 2.65
N ALA A 43 -9.00 18.19 1.73
CA ALA A 43 -8.29 16.97 2.04
C ALA A 43 -7.11 17.23 2.97
N LEU A 44 -6.30 18.22 2.68
CA LEU A 44 -5.16 18.59 3.51
C LEU A 44 -5.59 19.18 4.87
N ALA A 45 -6.75 19.80 4.97
CA ALA A 45 -7.34 20.24 6.24
C ALA A 45 -7.88 19.06 7.09
N ASN A 46 -8.17 17.90 6.49
CA ASN A 46 -8.70 16.74 7.19
C ASN A 46 -7.57 15.93 7.89
N PRO A 47 -7.56 15.89 9.24
CA PRO A 47 -6.52 15.13 9.96
C PRO A 47 -6.50 13.64 9.60
N SER A 48 -7.67 13.00 9.42
CA SER A 48 -7.75 11.58 9.07
C SER A 48 -7.14 11.30 7.71
N TYR A 49 -7.27 12.19 6.74
CA TYR A 49 -6.66 12.05 5.43
C TYR A 49 -5.13 12.20 5.48
N ARG A 50 -4.63 13.14 6.29
CA ARG A 50 -3.18 13.31 6.49
C ARG A 50 -2.55 12.08 7.14
N LEU A 51 -3.20 11.54 8.18
CA LEU A 51 -2.75 10.31 8.85
C LEU A 51 -2.76 9.10 7.90
N LEU A 52 -3.83 8.99 7.08
CA LEU A 52 -3.92 7.96 6.05
C LEU A 52 -2.78 8.06 5.02
N SER A 53 -2.49 9.29 4.54
CA SER A 53 -1.41 9.55 3.59
C SER A 53 -0.04 9.21 4.18
N LEU A 54 0.18 9.53 5.47
CA LEU A 54 1.41 9.18 6.18
C LEU A 54 1.57 7.67 6.32
N GLY A 55 0.51 6.94 6.70
CA GLY A 55 0.54 5.48 6.73
C GLY A 55 0.83 4.89 5.36
N PHE A 56 0.24 5.45 4.30
CA PHE A 56 0.45 4.95 2.95
C PHE A 56 1.84 5.30 2.36
N PHE A 57 2.47 6.37 2.82
CA PHE A 57 3.89 6.64 2.58
C PHE A 57 4.77 5.51 3.11
N VAL A 58 4.51 5.03 4.33
CA VAL A 58 5.24 3.88 4.91
C VAL A 58 5.02 2.61 4.09
N CYS A 59 3.81 2.40 3.57
CA CYS A 59 3.56 1.29 2.65
C CYS A 59 4.48 1.35 1.44
N GLY A 60 4.61 2.53 0.82
CA GLY A 60 5.51 2.74 -0.32
C GLY A 60 6.95 2.40 0.01
N PHE A 61 7.45 2.89 1.13
CA PHE A 61 8.80 2.60 1.61
C PHE A 61 9.05 1.09 1.67
N HIS A 62 8.20 0.37 2.37
CA HIS A 62 8.32 -1.07 2.58
C HIS A 62 8.24 -1.86 1.26
N VAL A 63 7.23 -1.57 0.44
CA VAL A 63 6.99 -2.27 -0.84
C VAL A 63 8.17 -2.07 -1.79
N ALA A 64 8.66 -0.85 -1.94
CA ALA A 64 9.75 -0.56 -2.87
C ALA A 64 11.11 -1.08 -2.36
N PHE A 65 11.37 -1.00 -1.05
CA PHE A 65 12.55 -1.62 -0.46
C PHE A 65 12.59 -3.12 -0.78
N LEU A 66 11.51 -3.84 -0.51
CA LEU A 66 11.43 -5.27 -0.79
C LEU A 66 11.53 -5.59 -2.28
N ALA A 67 10.76 -4.91 -3.12
CA ALA A 67 10.76 -5.18 -4.55
C ALA A 67 12.14 -4.96 -5.19
N THR A 68 12.91 -4.00 -4.68
CA THR A 68 14.22 -3.63 -5.22
C THR A 68 15.34 -4.49 -4.64
N HIS A 69 15.32 -4.72 -3.32
CA HIS A 69 16.47 -5.27 -2.61
C HIS A 69 16.33 -6.73 -2.16
N LEU A 70 15.15 -7.35 -2.29
CA LEU A 70 14.94 -8.73 -1.84
C LEU A 70 15.95 -9.73 -2.45
N PRO A 71 16.30 -9.68 -3.74
CA PRO A 71 17.33 -10.56 -4.28
C PRO A 71 18.69 -10.33 -3.60
N GLY A 72 19.06 -9.09 -3.33
CA GLY A 72 20.27 -8.73 -2.58
C GLY A 72 20.24 -9.21 -1.13
N VAL A 73 19.10 -9.09 -0.46
CA VAL A 73 18.88 -9.64 0.90
C VAL A 73 19.06 -11.16 0.91
N VAL A 74 18.50 -11.88 -0.07
CA VAL A 74 18.65 -13.33 -0.21
C VAL A 74 20.12 -13.72 -0.38
N ALA A 75 20.84 -12.99 -1.24
CA ALA A 75 22.27 -13.20 -1.46
C ALA A 75 23.09 -12.91 -0.19
N ALA A 76 22.79 -11.82 0.53
CA ALA A 76 23.42 -11.47 1.81
C ALA A 76 23.18 -12.53 2.90
N CYS A 77 22.07 -13.26 2.83
CA CYS A 77 21.79 -14.40 3.70
C CYS A 77 22.52 -15.70 3.27
N GLY A 78 23.36 -15.68 2.22
CA GLY A 78 24.07 -16.85 1.69
C GLY A 78 23.16 -17.84 0.94
N LEU A 79 21.97 -17.39 0.51
CA LEU A 79 21.01 -18.22 -0.20
C LEU A 79 21.17 -18.06 -1.72
N SER A 80 20.74 -19.07 -2.49
CA SER A 80 20.87 -19.06 -3.95
C SER A 80 19.94 -18.03 -4.61
N ALA A 81 20.29 -17.56 -5.81
CA ALA A 81 19.47 -16.66 -6.61
C ALA A 81 18.09 -17.28 -6.95
N GLU A 82 18.01 -18.59 -7.00
CA GLU A 82 16.76 -19.32 -7.21
C GLU A 82 15.78 -19.08 -6.06
N ILE A 83 16.24 -19.08 -4.80
CA ILE A 83 15.41 -18.73 -3.64
C ILE A 83 14.95 -17.28 -3.72
N GLY A 84 15.78 -16.36 -4.25
CA GLY A 84 15.37 -14.99 -4.53
C GLY A 84 14.21 -14.89 -5.53
N ALA A 85 14.31 -15.63 -6.63
CA ALA A 85 13.25 -15.69 -7.65
C ALA A 85 11.96 -16.30 -7.09
N TRP A 86 12.04 -17.41 -6.36
CA TRP A 86 10.89 -18.02 -5.69
C TRP A 86 10.27 -17.10 -4.64
N SER A 87 11.08 -16.32 -3.90
CA SER A 87 10.59 -15.35 -2.91
C SER A 87 9.75 -14.26 -3.58
N LEU A 88 10.19 -13.71 -4.71
CA LEU A 88 9.40 -12.75 -5.48
C LEU A 88 8.11 -13.36 -6.03
N ALA A 89 8.18 -14.60 -6.53
CA ALA A 89 7.00 -15.32 -7.00
C ALA A 89 5.98 -15.55 -5.87
N MET A 90 6.45 -15.93 -4.67
CA MET A 90 5.62 -16.11 -3.48
C MET A 90 4.96 -14.79 -3.06
N ILE A 91 5.69 -13.67 -3.05
CA ILE A 91 5.09 -12.35 -2.79
C ILE A 91 3.97 -12.09 -3.79
N GLY A 92 4.21 -12.28 -5.09
CA GLY A 92 3.19 -12.05 -6.12
C GLY A 92 1.95 -12.93 -5.95
N LEU A 93 2.13 -14.23 -5.72
CA LEU A 93 1.03 -15.17 -5.53
C LEU A 93 0.19 -14.84 -4.29
N PHE A 94 0.84 -14.67 -3.15
CA PHE A 94 0.15 -14.39 -1.89
C PHE A 94 -0.42 -12.96 -1.84
N ASN A 95 0.10 -12.04 -2.64
CA ASN A 95 -0.50 -10.70 -2.81
C ASN A 95 -1.90 -10.76 -3.44
N ILE A 96 -2.13 -11.69 -4.38
CA ILE A 96 -3.48 -11.90 -4.93
C ILE A 96 -4.43 -12.33 -3.81
N VAL A 97 -4.03 -13.32 -3.01
CA VAL A 97 -4.83 -13.82 -1.89
C VAL A 97 -5.11 -12.71 -0.86
N GLY A 98 -4.06 -11.99 -0.47
CA GLY A 98 -4.17 -10.90 0.51
C GLY A 98 -5.06 -9.76 0.03
N SER A 99 -4.93 -9.35 -1.22
CA SER A 99 -5.75 -8.26 -1.80
C SER A 99 -7.22 -8.63 -1.92
N LEU A 100 -7.53 -9.86 -2.33
CA LEU A 100 -8.91 -10.37 -2.39
C LEU A 100 -9.52 -10.49 -0.99
N ALA A 101 -8.78 -11.08 -0.04
CA ALA A 101 -9.21 -11.20 1.35
C ALA A 101 -9.47 -9.81 1.97
N MET A 102 -8.61 -8.83 1.69
CA MET A 102 -8.79 -7.47 2.18
C MET A 102 -9.97 -6.77 1.51
N GLY A 103 -10.19 -6.97 0.20
CA GLY A 103 -11.37 -6.48 -0.51
C GLY A 103 -12.68 -6.97 0.13
N TRP A 104 -12.72 -8.25 0.55
CA TRP A 104 -13.82 -8.81 1.32
C TRP A 104 -13.89 -8.24 2.75
N ALA A 105 -12.76 -8.05 3.41
CA ALA A 105 -12.67 -7.59 4.78
C ALA A 105 -13.19 -6.15 4.97
N VAL A 106 -12.94 -5.25 4.02
CA VAL A 106 -13.38 -3.84 4.11
C VAL A 106 -14.90 -3.67 4.13
N SER A 107 -15.66 -4.67 3.68
CA SER A 107 -17.12 -4.68 3.77
C SER A 107 -17.66 -5.09 5.15
N ARG A 108 -16.81 -5.66 6.03
CA ARG A 108 -17.20 -6.25 7.32
C ARG A 108 -16.57 -5.55 8.53
N TRP A 109 -15.38 -5.03 8.39
CA TRP A 109 -14.63 -4.45 9.50
C TRP A 109 -14.23 -2.99 9.21
N ARG A 110 -13.84 -2.29 10.28
CA ARG A 110 -13.35 -0.92 10.18
C ARG A 110 -12.05 -0.87 9.38
N MET A 111 -12.02 -0.07 8.32
CA MET A 111 -10.87 0.05 7.42
C MET A 111 -9.61 0.51 8.14
N LYS A 112 -9.72 1.42 9.11
CA LYS A 112 -8.59 1.87 9.93
C LYS A 112 -7.97 0.73 10.75
N SER A 113 -8.79 -0.15 11.30
CA SER A 113 -8.33 -1.30 12.08
C SER A 113 -7.64 -2.33 11.19
N LEU A 114 -8.15 -2.53 9.98
CA LEU A 114 -7.52 -3.37 8.96
C LEU A 114 -6.15 -2.83 8.56
N LEU A 115 -6.04 -1.51 8.33
CA LEU A 115 -4.74 -0.87 8.05
C LEU A 115 -3.75 -1.05 9.20
N SER A 116 -4.18 -0.75 10.44
CA SER A 116 -3.36 -0.98 11.64
C SER A 116 -2.88 -2.42 11.74
N LEU A 117 -3.78 -3.39 11.54
CA LEU A 117 -3.46 -4.81 11.58
C LEU A 117 -2.43 -5.20 10.53
N VAL A 118 -2.60 -4.74 9.27
CA VAL A 118 -1.66 -5.05 8.19
C VAL A 118 -0.28 -4.49 8.48
N TYR A 119 -0.17 -3.24 8.95
CA TYR A 119 1.13 -2.65 9.31
C TYR A 119 1.76 -3.35 10.51
N ALA A 120 0.99 -3.68 11.54
CA ALA A 120 1.48 -4.43 12.70
C ALA A 120 1.97 -5.83 12.28
N ALA A 121 1.19 -6.56 11.48
CA ALA A 121 1.56 -7.88 10.97
C ALA A 121 2.86 -7.83 10.15
N ARG A 122 3.03 -6.78 9.35
CA ARG A 122 4.23 -6.56 8.54
C ARG A 122 5.46 -6.30 9.41
N GLY A 123 5.36 -5.42 10.41
CA GLY A 123 6.46 -5.17 11.35
C GLY A 123 6.82 -6.43 12.15
N ILE A 124 5.84 -7.21 12.59
CA ILE A 124 6.07 -8.49 13.28
C ILE A 124 6.75 -9.49 12.33
N ALA A 125 6.32 -9.60 11.09
CA ALA A 125 6.92 -10.51 10.11
C ALA A 125 8.41 -10.18 9.88
N VAL A 126 8.75 -8.90 9.76
CA VAL A 126 10.15 -8.45 9.63
C VAL A 126 10.95 -8.78 10.90
N LEU A 127 10.40 -8.49 12.08
CA LEU A 127 11.06 -8.80 13.35
C LEU A 127 11.33 -10.31 13.49
N VAL A 128 10.33 -11.14 13.20
CA VAL A 128 10.48 -12.61 13.24
C VAL A 128 11.53 -13.06 12.23
N PHE A 129 11.52 -12.50 11.01
CA PHE A 129 12.54 -12.81 10.00
C PHE A 129 13.95 -12.46 10.47
N LEU A 130 14.15 -11.33 11.14
CA LEU A 130 15.47 -10.92 11.65
C LEU A 130 15.99 -11.89 12.71
N LEU A 131 15.12 -12.41 13.57
CA LEU A 131 15.48 -13.32 14.66
C LEU A 131 15.61 -14.78 14.21
N ALA A 132 14.97 -15.16 13.11
CA ALA A 132 14.95 -16.53 12.61
C ALA A 132 16.27 -16.92 11.88
N PRO A 133 16.63 -18.20 11.84
CA PRO A 133 17.74 -18.69 11.03
C PRO A 133 17.48 -18.44 9.55
N LYS A 134 18.51 -18.02 8.80
CA LYS A 134 18.39 -17.64 7.38
C LYS A 134 18.39 -18.89 6.47
N THR A 135 17.35 -19.70 6.57
CA THR A 135 17.15 -20.90 5.73
C THR A 135 16.23 -20.61 4.54
N PRO A 136 16.29 -21.42 3.46
CA PRO A 136 15.37 -21.29 2.33
C PRO A 136 13.90 -21.30 2.75
N VAL A 137 13.52 -22.19 3.67
CA VAL A 137 12.13 -22.29 4.16
C VAL A 137 11.69 -21.03 4.87
N VAL A 138 12.52 -20.48 5.77
CA VAL A 138 12.21 -19.23 6.48
C VAL A 138 12.06 -18.07 5.50
N MET A 139 12.91 -17.98 4.48
CA MET A 139 12.84 -16.95 3.45
C MET A 139 11.54 -17.05 2.64
N LEU A 140 11.15 -18.24 2.22
CA LEU A 140 9.91 -18.45 1.44
C LEU A 140 8.65 -18.19 2.29
N VAL A 141 8.64 -18.62 3.56
CA VAL A 141 7.53 -18.34 4.47
C VAL A 141 7.42 -16.83 4.73
N PHE A 142 8.54 -16.15 4.97
CA PHE A 142 8.59 -14.71 5.10
C PHE A 142 8.03 -14.00 3.86
N ALA A 143 8.47 -14.42 2.67
CA ALA A 143 7.96 -13.89 1.40
C ALA A 143 6.44 -14.11 1.23
N ALA A 144 5.92 -15.27 1.62
CA ALA A 144 4.48 -15.55 1.60
C ALA A 144 3.69 -14.62 2.53
N VAL A 145 4.14 -14.47 3.78
CA VAL A 145 3.52 -13.58 4.78
C VAL A 145 3.56 -12.12 4.30
N LEU A 146 4.70 -11.67 3.77
CA LEU A 146 4.81 -10.35 3.16
C LEU A 146 3.86 -10.20 1.98
N GLY A 147 3.75 -11.23 1.13
CA GLY A 147 2.83 -11.24 -0.01
C GLY A 147 1.40 -10.96 0.42
N VAL A 148 0.88 -11.66 1.44
CA VAL A 148 -0.48 -11.45 1.96
C VAL A 148 -0.70 -9.98 2.37
N THR A 149 0.30 -9.31 2.91
CA THR A 149 0.19 -7.92 3.39
C THR A 149 0.61 -6.88 2.33
N PHE A 150 1.17 -7.29 1.17
CA PHE A 150 1.91 -6.42 0.25
C PHE A 150 1.08 -5.25 -0.27
N LEU A 151 -0.03 -5.50 -0.95
CA LEU A 151 -0.98 -4.49 -1.43
C LEU A 151 -2.32 -4.50 -0.68
N SER A 152 -2.42 -5.25 0.42
CA SER A 152 -3.63 -5.33 1.24
C SER A 152 -4.04 -3.99 1.87
N THR A 153 -3.15 -3.00 1.87
CA THR A 153 -3.45 -1.64 2.32
C THR A 153 -4.23 -0.82 1.29
N VAL A 154 -4.24 -1.22 0.00
CA VAL A 154 -4.87 -0.45 -1.09
C VAL A 154 -6.39 -0.39 -0.96
N PRO A 155 -7.15 -1.52 -0.79
CA PRO A 155 -8.59 -1.47 -0.68
C PRO A 155 -9.11 -0.59 0.47
N PRO A 156 -8.61 -0.73 1.72
CA PRO A 156 -9.08 0.11 2.82
C PRO A 156 -8.66 1.58 2.67
N THR A 157 -7.50 1.88 2.06
CA THR A 157 -7.06 3.25 1.80
C THR A 157 -7.98 3.94 0.78
N ALA A 158 -8.26 3.27 -0.34
CA ALA A 158 -9.19 3.79 -1.36
C ALA A 158 -10.61 3.94 -0.79
N GLY A 159 -11.06 2.97 0.01
CA GLY A 159 -12.36 3.01 0.68
C GLY A 159 -12.49 4.18 1.66
N LEU A 160 -11.45 4.49 2.44
CA LEU A 160 -11.43 5.65 3.33
C LEU A 160 -11.48 6.96 2.57
N VAL A 161 -10.72 7.11 1.48
CA VAL A 161 -10.76 8.31 0.65
C VAL A 161 -12.16 8.50 0.05
N ALA A 162 -12.78 7.43 -0.46
CA ALA A 162 -14.16 7.46 -0.95
C ALA A 162 -15.15 7.85 0.14
N LYS A 163 -14.95 7.34 1.36
CA LYS A 163 -15.81 7.63 2.53
C LYS A 163 -15.68 9.07 3.01
N PHE A 164 -14.47 9.66 2.93
CA PHE A 164 -14.22 11.03 3.36
C PHE A 164 -14.75 12.07 2.37
N PHE A 165 -14.61 11.84 1.07
CA PHE A 165 -14.79 12.87 0.05
C PHE A 165 -15.80 12.52 -1.05
N GLY A 166 -16.39 11.34 -0.94
CA GLY A 166 -17.32 10.84 -1.94
C GLY A 166 -16.66 10.35 -3.23
N PRO A 167 -17.41 9.62 -4.07
CA PRO A 167 -16.88 9.00 -5.29
C PRO A 167 -16.45 10.03 -6.35
N ALA A 168 -17.08 11.21 -6.39
CA ALA A 168 -16.77 12.26 -7.38
C ALA A 168 -15.33 12.79 -7.27
N ASN A 169 -14.76 12.87 -6.07
CA ASN A 169 -13.43 13.39 -5.80
C ASN A 169 -12.40 12.29 -5.48
N MET A 170 -12.85 11.02 -5.37
CA MET A 170 -12.04 9.89 -4.93
C MET A 170 -10.79 9.70 -5.78
N ALA A 171 -10.91 9.67 -7.10
CA ALA A 171 -9.80 9.36 -7.99
C ALA A 171 -8.64 10.36 -7.84
N MET A 172 -8.94 11.65 -7.79
CA MET A 172 -7.94 12.70 -7.64
C MET A 172 -7.29 12.65 -6.27
N LEU A 173 -8.08 12.54 -5.20
CA LEU A 173 -7.55 12.55 -3.83
C LEU A 173 -6.80 11.26 -3.50
N PHE A 174 -7.25 10.12 -4.03
CA PHE A 174 -6.47 8.88 -3.95
C PHE A 174 -5.14 8.99 -4.72
N GLY A 175 -5.12 9.70 -5.85
CA GLY A 175 -3.89 10.00 -6.59
C GLY A 175 -2.85 10.76 -5.74
N ILE A 176 -3.29 11.69 -4.88
CA ILE A 176 -2.39 12.40 -3.94
C ILE A 176 -1.87 11.44 -2.85
N VAL A 177 -2.71 10.55 -2.33
CA VAL A 177 -2.26 9.51 -1.40
C VAL A 177 -1.25 8.58 -2.07
N MET A 178 -1.47 8.23 -3.35
CA MET A 178 -0.51 7.48 -4.16
C MET A 178 0.80 8.23 -4.37
N LEU A 179 0.78 9.57 -4.50
CA LEU A 179 2.01 10.36 -4.56
C LEU A 179 2.82 10.24 -3.27
N ALA A 180 2.16 10.28 -2.10
CA ALA A 180 2.83 10.04 -0.82
C ALA A 180 3.47 8.63 -0.78
N HIS A 181 2.77 7.61 -1.27
CA HIS A 181 3.30 6.25 -1.44
C HIS A 181 4.55 6.22 -2.33
N GLN A 182 4.54 6.91 -3.45
CA GLN A 182 5.69 6.95 -4.36
C GLN A 182 6.90 7.66 -3.74
N LEU A 183 6.69 8.71 -2.96
CA LEU A 183 7.76 9.36 -2.19
C LEU A 183 8.36 8.40 -1.15
N GLY A 184 7.52 7.65 -0.45
CA GLY A 184 7.96 6.57 0.44
C GLY A 184 8.74 5.51 -0.31
N GLY A 185 8.24 5.09 -1.49
CA GLY A 185 8.89 4.11 -2.35
C GLY A 185 10.27 4.54 -2.83
N PHE A 186 10.40 5.78 -3.26
CA PHE A 186 11.69 6.37 -3.61
C PHE A 186 12.69 6.25 -2.44
N LEU A 187 12.26 6.65 -1.23
CA LEU A 187 13.13 6.59 -0.06
C LEU A 187 13.49 5.16 0.33
N GLY A 188 12.56 4.21 0.25
CA GLY A 188 12.81 2.81 0.55
C GLY A 188 13.84 2.17 -0.39
N ALA A 189 13.67 2.39 -1.69
CA ALA A 189 14.61 1.90 -2.69
C ALA A 189 15.99 2.58 -2.58
N TRP A 190 16.01 3.91 -2.45
CA TRP A 190 17.26 4.68 -2.36
C TRP A 190 18.02 4.38 -1.07
N LEU A 191 17.33 4.40 0.09
CA LEU A 191 17.98 4.18 1.38
C LEU A 191 18.50 2.74 1.50
N GLY A 192 17.78 1.76 0.96
CA GLY A 192 18.23 0.39 0.92
C GLY A 192 19.58 0.23 0.23
N GLY A 193 19.75 0.88 -0.93
CA GLY A 193 21.03 0.88 -1.65
C GLY A 193 22.13 1.61 -0.88
N ARG A 194 21.86 2.83 -0.39
CA ARG A 194 22.84 3.64 0.35
C ARG A 194 23.33 2.98 1.63
N VAL A 195 22.43 2.37 2.38
CA VAL A 195 22.81 1.66 3.61
C VAL A 195 23.66 0.43 3.28
N PHE A 196 23.26 -0.33 2.27
CA PHE A 196 24.04 -1.50 1.85
C PHE A 196 25.44 -1.13 1.34
N GLU A 197 25.56 -0.07 0.54
CA GLU A 197 26.87 0.45 0.07
C GLU A 197 27.76 0.88 1.24
N ALA A 198 27.20 1.48 2.29
CA ALA A 198 27.95 1.99 3.42
C ALA A 198 28.33 0.92 4.46
N THR A 199 27.50 -0.10 4.65
CA THR A 199 27.63 -1.06 5.76
C THR A 199 27.83 -2.51 5.33
N GLY A 200 27.57 -2.84 4.07
CA GLY A 200 27.55 -4.23 3.56
C GLY A 200 26.36 -5.05 4.07
N SER A 201 25.39 -4.43 4.76
CA SER A 201 24.23 -5.10 5.36
C SER A 201 22.94 -4.31 5.13
N TYR A 202 21.79 -5.02 5.18
CA TYR A 202 20.45 -4.42 5.18
C TYR A 202 19.88 -4.23 6.59
N ASP A 203 20.56 -4.57 7.67
CA ASP A 203 20.03 -4.60 9.03
C ASP A 203 19.44 -3.27 9.48
N TRP A 204 20.15 -2.16 9.20
CA TRP A 204 19.65 -0.83 9.53
C TRP A 204 18.34 -0.47 8.83
N VAL A 205 18.18 -0.92 7.58
CA VAL A 205 16.94 -0.67 6.83
C VAL A 205 15.80 -1.48 7.43
N TRP A 206 16.06 -2.71 7.87
CA TRP A 206 15.06 -3.53 8.56
C TRP A 206 14.63 -2.91 9.89
N TYR A 207 15.55 -2.36 10.68
CA TYR A 207 15.19 -1.67 11.92
C TYR A 207 14.33 -0.43 11.63
N ILE A 208 14.68 0.36 10.63
CA ILE A 208 13.89 1.51 10.18
C ILE A 208 12.49 1.03 9.75
N ASP A 209 12.42 -0.04 8.99
CA ASP A 209 11.16 -0.59 8.48
C ASP A 209 10.23 -1.05 9.61
N ILE A 210 10.76 -1.71 10.64
CA ILE A 210 9.99 -2.11 11.85
C ILE A 210 9.43 -0.86 12.55
N VAL A 211 10.25 0.16 12.75
CA VAL A 211 9.82 1.41 13.42
C VAL A 211 8.75 2.11 12.60
N LEU A 212 8.94 2.20 11.27
CA LEU A 212 7.96 2.79 10.37
C LEU A 212 6.65 1.98 10.36
N ALA A 213 6.72 0.66 10.32
CA ALA A 213 5.55 -0.22 10.36
C ALA A 213 4.77 -0.06 11.67
N ALA A 214 5.46 -0.02 12.82
CA ALA A 214 4.85 0.25 14.11
C ALA A 214 4.21 1.65 14.16
N GLY A 215 4.93 2.66 13.67
CA GLY A 215 4.42 4.02 13.55
C GLY A 215 3.17 4.09 12.66
N ALA A 216 3.17 3.43 11.50
CA ALA A 216 2.02 3.36 10.60
C ALA A 216 0.83 2.64 11.25
N ALA A 217 1.06 1.56 11.98
CA ALA A 217 0.01 0.87 12.72
C ALA A 217 -0.66 1.80 13.73
N LEU A 218 0.13 2.59 14.48
CA LEU A 218 -0.37 3.54 15.47
C LEU A 218 -1.07 4.75 14.84
N VAL A 219 -0.50 5.30 13.76
CA VAL A 219 -1.03 6.48 13.05
C VAL A 219 -2.42 6.21 12.44
N ASN A 220 -2.72 4.96 12.07
CA ASN A 220 -4.03 4.62 11.53
C ASN A 220 -5.13 4.49 12.61
N LEU A 221 -4.81 4.28 13.89
CA LEU A 221 -5.80 4.10 14.95
C LEU A 221 -6.71 5.33 15.20
N PRO A 222 -6.21 6.57 15.24
CA PRO A 222 -7.04 7.76 15.48
C PRO A 222 -7.87 8.19 14.26
N ILE A 223 -7.74 7.57 13.10
CA ILE A 223 -8.54 7.89 11.90
C ILE A 223 -10.03 7.77 12.23
N ARG A 224 -10.78 8.81 11.89
CA ARG A 224 -12.25 8.86 12.02
C ARG A 224 -12.88 8.51 10.69
N GLU A 225 -13.58 7.37 10.63
CA GLU A 225 -14.22 6.87 9.41
C GLU A 225 -15.58 7.54 9.12
N GLN A 226 -15.67 8.84 9.30
CA GLN A 226 -16.89 9.59 9.03
C GLN A 226 -16.62 10.58 7.89
N ALA A 227 -17.63 10.76 7.03
CA ALA A 227 -17.63 11.88 6.10
C ALA A 227 -17.47 13.19 6.89
N PRO A 228 -16.76 14.20 6.36
CA PRO A 228 -16.76 15.52 6.97
C PRO A 228 -18.22 15.98 7.14
N ARG A 229 -18.59 16.42 8.33
CA ARG A 229 -19.90 17.07 8.52
C ARG A 229 -19.97 18.20 7.50
N ALA A 230 -20.96 18.13 6.60
CA ALA A 230 -21.27 19.27 5.77
C ALA A 230 -21.42 20.47 6.73
N ARG A 231 -20.58 21.49 6.58
CA ARG A 231 -20.87 22.78 7.23
C ARG A 231 -22.25 23.14 6.73
N ALA A 232 -23.21 23.18 7.63
CA ALA A 232 -24.49 23.79 7.35
C ALA A 232 -24.15 25.16 6.79
N VAL A 233 -24.39 25.37 5.51
CA VAL A 233 -24.42 26.69 4.91
C VAL A 233 -25.58 27.32 5.63
N ALA A 234 -25.27 28.17 6.60
CA ALA A 234 -26.27 29.03 7.24
C ALA A 234 -26.91 29.81 6.09
N ALA A 235 -28.17 29.47 5.81
CA ALA A 235 -29.03 30.29 5.02
C ALA A 235 -29.18 31.60 5.80
N ALA A 236 -28.54 32.63 5.32
CA ALA A 236 -28.79 34.03 5.67
C ALA A 236 -29.52 34.67 4.50
#